data_6b041e749dc038141b9bf2fe2812487e
#
_entry.id   6b041e749dc038141b9bf2fe2812487e
#
_cell.length_a   1.000
_cell.length_b   1.000
_cell.length_c   1.000
_cell.angle_alpha   90.00
_cell.angle_beta   90.00
_cell.angle_gamma   90.00
#
_symmetry.space_group_name_H-M   'P 1'
#
loop_
_entity.id
_entity.type
_entity.pdbx_description
1 polymer ?
#
loop_
_entity_poly.entity_id
_entity_poly.type
_entity_poly.pdbx_seq_one_letter_code
_entity_poly.pdbx_strand_id
1 'polypeptide(L)' 'LTPAERIQFRELQAENRELRMKNEFLGKAAAFFAQEYR' A
#
# COMPACT_ATOMS: atom_id res chain seq x y z
N LEU A 1 -7.07 -23.43 -9.33
CA LEU A 1 -7.64 -22.58 -8.28
C LEU A 1 -9.15 -22.58 -8.36
N THR A 2 -9.80 -22.69 -7.22
CA THR A 2 -11.27 -22.60 -7.15
C THR A 2 -11.69 -21.15 -7.40
N PRO A 3 -12.97 -20.93 -7.79
CA PRO A 3 -13.45 -19.56 -7.95
C PRO A 3 -13.31 -18.72 -6.67
N ALA A 4 -13.52 -19.34 -5.51
CA ALA A 4 -13.36 -18.64 -4.24
C ALA A 4 -11.92 -18.20 -4.02
N GLU A 5 -10.96 -19.04 -4.34
CA GLU A 5 -9.55 -18.71 -4.22
C GLU A 5 -9.14 -17.60 -5.18
N ARG A 6 -9.72 -17.61 -6.38
CA ARG A 6 -9.45 -16.54 -7.35
C ARG A 6 -9.93 -15.19 -6.83
N ILE A 7 -11.10 -15.17 -6.23
CA ILE A 7 -11.66 -13.95 -5.66
C ILE A 7 -10.77 -13.45 -4.53
N GLN A 8 -10.36 -14.34 -3.63
CA GLN A 8 -9.46 -14.00 -2.53
C GLN A 8 -8.13 -13.46 -3.05
N PHE A 9 -7.58 -14.11 -4.05
CA PHE A 9 -6.32 -13.70 -4.63
C PHE A 9 -6.41 -12.28 -5.20
N ARG A 10 -7.50 -12.00 -5.91
CA ARG A 10 -7.74 -10.69 -6.49
C ARG A 10 -7.88 -9.62 -5.41
N GLU A 11 -8.59 -9.95 -4.35
CA GLU A 11 -8.76 -9.04 -3.22
C GLU A 11 -7.44 -8.74 -2.55
N LEU A 12 -6.63 -9.76 -2.33
CA LEU A 12 -5.31 -9.59 -1.74
C LEU A 12 -4.39 -8.74 -2.61
N GLN A 13 -4.47 -8.92 -3.92
CA GLN A 13 -3.70 -8.10 -4.84
C GLN A 13 -4.11 -6.63 -4.76
N ALA A 14 -5.41 -6.38 -4.69
CA ALA A 14 -5.93 -5.02 -4.58
C ALA A 14 -5.50 -4.38 -3.26
N GLU A 15 -5.61 -5.11 -2.17
CA GLU A 15 -5.18 -4.62 -0.87
C GLU A 15 -3.68 -4.33 -0.83
N ASN A 16 -2.90 -5.23 -1.43
CA ASN A 16 -1.45 -5.06 -1.47
C ASN A 16 -1.08 -3.80 -2.23
N ARG A 17 -1.73 -3.56 -3.37
CA ARG A 17 -1.49 -2.36 -4.17
C ARG A 17 -1.85 -1.11 -3.39
N GLU A 18 -2.98 -1.14 -2.70
CA GLU A 18 -3.44 -0.02 -1.90
C GLU A 18 -2.48 0.28 -0.76
N LEU A 19 -2.04 -0.75 -0.07
CA LEU A 19 -1.07 -0.60 1.02
C LEU A 19 0.26 -0.05 0.53
N ARG A 20 0.71 -0.48 -0.64
CA ARG A 20 1.95 0.04 -1.22
C ARG A 20 1.83 1.53 -1.53
N MET A 21 0.69 1.95 -2.09
CA MET A 21 0.47 3.34 -2.39
C MET A 21 0.43 4.19 -1.12
N LYS A 22 -0.25 3.70 -0.09
CA LYS A 22 -0.30 4.38 1.19
C LYS A 22 1.09 4.46 1.83
N ASN A 23 1.85 3.39 1.72
CA ASN A 23 3.21 3.34 2.26
C ASN A 23 4.11 4.34 1.57
N GLU A 24 4.04 4.44 0.24
CA GLU A 24 4.81 5.43 -0.51
C GLU A 24 4.43 6.84 -0.10
N PHE A 25 3.14 7.08 0.05
CA PHE A 25 2.65 8.40 0.46
C PHE A 25 3.19 8.75 1.84
N LEU A 26 3.09 7.82 2.79
CA LEU A 26 3.58 8.05 4.14
C LEU A 26 5.10 8.25 4.18
N GLY A 27 5.81 7.50 3.35
CA GLY A 27 7.25 7.65 3.25
C GLY A 27 7.65 9.03 2.75
N LYS A 28 6.95 9.53 1.74
CA LYS A 28 7.20 10.87 1.20
C LYS A 28 6.83 11.95 2.22
N ALA A 29 5.72 11.76 2.90
CA ALA A 29 5.29 12.70 3.94
C ALA A 29 6.30 12.76 5.08
N ALA A 30 6.78 11.60 5.51
CA ALA A 30 7.79 11.53 6.57
C ALA A 30 9.08 12.25 6.16
N ALA A 31 9.52 12.05 4.91
CA ALA A 31 10.70 12.72 4.40
C ALA A 31 10.51 14.24 4.36
N PHE A 32 9.32 14.67 3.96
CA PHE A 32 8.98 16.08 3.93
C PHE A 32 9.04 16.71 5.32
N PHE A 33 8.43 16.05 6.28
CA PHE A 33 8.45 16.53 7.66
C PHE A 33 9.86 16.54 8.25
N ALA A 34 10.65 15.54 7.92
CA ALA A 34 12.02 15.47 8.40
C ALA A 34 12.85 16.66 7.90
N GLN A 35 12.57 17.13 6.68
CA GLN A 35 13.25 18.32 6.15
C GLN A 35 12.84 19.59 6.88
N GLU A 36 11.60 19.69 7.28
CA GLU A 36 11.09 20.88 7.96
C GLU A 36 11.56 20.99 9.40
N TYR A 37 11.71 19.85 10.06
CA TYR A 37 12.03 19.82 11.50
C TYR A 37 13.46 19.42 11.76
N ARG A 38 14.39 20.01 11.10
CA ARG A 38 15.80 19.80 11.38
C ARG A 38 16.21 20.43 12.69
#